data_2d42b213123f9a8a22f2fcf4e9f63c21
#
_entry.id   2d42b213123f9a8a22f2fcf4e9f63c21
#
_cell.length_a   1.000
_cell.length_b   1.000
_cell.length_c   1.000
_cell.angle_alpha   90.00
_cell.angle_beta   90.00
_cell.angle_gamma   90.00
#
_symmetry.space_group_name_H-M   'P 1'
#
loop_
_entity.id
_entity.type
_entity.pdbx_description
1 polymer ?
#
loop_
_entity_poly.entity_id
_entity_poly.type
_entity_poly.pdbx_seq_one_letter_code
_entity_poly.pdbx_strand_id
1 'polypeptide(L)'
;MRYKNVLFDLDGTLTDPAEGITNALMHAQRRLGREVSPREELFVFIGPPLIETFMSEWGLTRAEADQALVYYREHFGTKGLFENVPYAGIGDCLAQLKAAGLRLYVATSKPEPLSLRILEHFDLLKYFEAVAGSTMDEQRTKKGEVIAYALDTYALDPSETVMVGDRKHDVIGARENGLDCIGVLYGYGSREELTAAGAAALAADLGELSALLKS
;
A
#
# COMPACT_ATOMS: atom_id res chain seq x y z
N MET A 1 1.44 -25.62 -3.07
CA MET A 1 1.12 -24.17 -2.87
C MET A 1 -0.35 -24.05 -2.53
N ARG A 2 -0.64 -23.37 -1.44
CA ARG A 2 -2.01 -23.09 -0.98
C ARG A 2 -2.69 -22.03 -1.85
N TYR A 3 -1.95 -21.00 -2.24
CA TYR A 3 -2.46 -19.87 -3.02
C TYR A 3 -2.02 -19.95 -4.49
N LYS A 4 -2.83 -19.39 -5.39
CA LYS A 4 -2.53 -19.20 -6.80
C LYS A 4 -2.36 -17.73 -7.16
N ASN A 5 -3.03 -16.84 -6.39
CA ASN A 5 -3.02 -15.39 -6.60
C ASN A 5 -2.48 -14.67 -5.38
N VAL A 6 -1.68 -13.67 -5.60
CA VAL A 6 -1.13 -12.81 -4.54
C VAL A 6 -1.47 -11.35 -4.86
N LEU A 7 -2.19 -10.70 -3.95
CA LEU A 7 -2.44 -9.27 -3.97
C LEU A 7 -1.38 -8.58 -3.11
N PHE A 8 -0.57 -7.71 -3.68
CA PHE A 8 0.43 -6.94 -2.94
C PHE A 8 -0.06 -5.51 -2.69
N ASP A 9 0.11 -4.98 -1.48
CA ASP A 9 0.12 -3.53 -1.31
C ASP A 9 1.37 -2.95 -1.98
N LEU A 10 1.38 -1.62 -2.16
CA LEU A 10 2.48 -0.89 -2.80
C LEU A 10 3.37 -0.23 -1.74
N ASP A 11 2.84 0.79 -1.06
CA ASP A 11 3.58 1.62 -0.10
C ASP A 11 3.87 0.83 1.20
N GLY A 12 5.15 0.68 1.56
CA GLY A 12 5.56 -0.12 2.72
C GLY A 12 5.68 -1.62 2.45
N THR A 13 5.30 -2.08 1.26
CA THR A 13 5.33 -3.51 0.89
C THR A 13 6.21 -3.78 -0.33
N LEU A 14 6.02 -3.08 -1.43
CA LEU A 14 6.86 -3.17 -2.63
C LEU A 14 7.92 -2.07 -2.66
N THR A 15 7.56 -0.88 -2.20
CA THR A 15 8.42 0.30 -2.19
C THR A 15 8.34 1.05 -0.86
N ASP A 16 9.40 1.76 -0.52
CA ASP A 16 9.46 2.70 0.60
C ASP A 16 9.21 4.13 0.11
N PRO A 17 8.00 4.68 0.34
CA PRO A 17 7.60 6.01 -0.12
C PRO A 17 7.90 7.11 0.90
N ALA A 18 8.64 6.85 1.99
CA ALA A 18 8.77 7.77 3.12
C ALA A 18 9.16 9.17 2.70
N GLU A 19 10.18 9.30 1.84
CA GLU A 19 10.69 10.60 1.43
C GLU A 19 9.61 11.40 0.70
N GLY A 20 8.99 10.81 -0.32
CA GLY A 20 8.01 11.49 -1.15
C GLY A 20 6.73 11.87 -0.42
N ILE A 21 6.20 10.94 0.38
CA ILE A 21 4.98 11.19 1.16
C ILE A 21 5.24 12.26 2.21
N THR A 22 6.31 12.15 2.99
CA THR A 22 6.58 13.12 4.06
C THR A 22 6.95 14.50 3.52
N ASN A 23 7.70 14.60 2.40
CA ASN A 23 7.95 15.87 1.73
C ASN A 23 6.66 16.55 1.27
N ALA A 24 5.72 15.78 0.71
CA ALA A 24 4.41 16.28 0.29
C ALA A 24 3.53 16.71 1.48
N LEU A 25 3.58 15.98 2.60
CA LEU A 25 2.90 16.35 3.85
C LEU A 25 3.47 17.65 4.43
N MET A 26 4.79 17.77 4.51
CA MET A 26 5.46 19.00 4.96
C MET A 26 5.13 20.19 4.04
N HIS A 27 5.00 19.96 2.73
CA HIS A 27 4.53 20.98 1.80
C HIS A 27 3.10 21.40 2.13
N ALA A 28 2.20 20.44 2.34
CA ALA A 28 0.81 20.73 2.72
C ALA A 28 0.71 21.49 4.04
N GLN A 29 1.49 21.12 5.08
CA GLN A 29 1.54 21.85 6.35
C GLN A 29 1.95 23.31 6.15
N ARG A 30 3.01 23.59 5.37
CA ARG A 30 3.43 24.98 5.06
C ARG A 30 2.34 25.77 4.35
N ARG A 31 1.65 25.15 3.37
CA ARG A 31 0.57 25.80 2.62
C ARG A 31 -0.65 26.09 3.49
N LEU A 32 -0.91 25.28 4.52
CA LEU A 32 -1.96 25.49 5.52
C LEU A 32 -1.56 26.48 6.62
N GLY A 33 -0.32 27.01 6.63
CA GLY A 33 0.20 27.87 7.69
C GLY A 33 0.43 27.15 9.02
N ARG A 34 0.61 25.82 8.99
CA ARG A 34 0.90 24.97 10.16
C ARG A 34 2.39 24.85 10.40
N GLU A 35 2.78 24.57 11.63
CA GLU A 35 4.13 24.14 11.96
C GLU A 35 4.45 22.82 11.25
N VAL A 36 5.67 22.69 10.75
CA VAL A 36 6.12 21.50 10.03
C VAL A 36 6.59 20.44 11.03
N SER A 37 5.91 19.32 11.05
CA SER A 37 6.26 18.19 11.92
C SER A 37 7.60 17.54 11.54
N PRO A 38 8.33 16.94 12.50
CA PRO A 38 9.40 16.00 12.22
C PRO A 38 8.93 14.88 11.29
N ARG A 39 9.84 14.40 10.42
CA ARG A 39 9.52 13.39 9.40
C ARG A 39 8.92 12.12 10.00
N GLU A 40 9.45 11.67 11.11
CA GLU A 40 9.09 10.43 11.79
C GLU A 40 7.64 10.45 12.29
N GLU A 41 7.14 11.61 12.69
CA GLU A 41 5.73 11.80 13.10
C GLU A 41 4.76 11.69 11.93
N LEU A 42 5.26 11.86 10.70
CA LEU A 42 4.45 11.79 9.49
C LEU A 42 4.32 10.36 8.93
N PHE A 43 5.01 9.39 9.48
CA PHE A 43 4.92 7.99 9.00
C PHE A 43 3.54 7.37 9.23
N VAL A 44 2.76 7.89 10.17
CA VAL A 44 1.37 7.48 10.40
C VAL A 44 0.46 7.67 9.16
N PHE A 45 0.86 8.58 8.26
CA PHE A 45 0.15 8.85 7.01
C PHE A 45 0.47 7.86 5.88
N ILE A 46 1.45 6.96 6.07
CA ILE A 46 1.84 5.98 5.06
C ILE A 46 0.95 4.74 5.17
N GLY A 47 0.18 4.45 4.11
CA GLY A 47 -0.76 3.33 4.02
C GLY A 47 -2.22 3.71 4.15
N PRO A 48 -2.68 4.46 5.19
CA PRO A 48 -4.08 4.85 5.32
C PRO A 48 -4.55 5.86 4.26
N PRO A 49 -5.88 5.95 4.01
CA PRO A 49 -6.46 7.02 3.20
C PRO A 49 -6.17 8.42 3.79
N LEU A 50 -5.59 9.31 2.98
CA LEU A 50 -5.08 10.60 3.45
C LEU A 50 -6.14 11.51 4.08
N ILE A 51 -7.34 11.59 3.48
CA ILE A 51 -8.43 12.45 4.00
C ILE A 51 -8.79 12.08 5.44
N GLU A 52 -8.98 10.77 5.70
CA GLU A 52 -9.32 10.29 7.03
C GLU A 52 -8.18 10.58 8.02
N THR A 53 -6.93 10.39 7.58
CA THR A 53 -5.74 10.63 8.39
C THR A 53 -5.52 12.13 8.65
N PHE A 54 -5.76 13.02 7.69
CA PHE A 54 -5.74 14.47 7.94
C PHE A 54 -6.76 14.89 9.00
N MET A 55 -7.95 14.29 8.97
CA MET A 55 -8.99 14.59 9.96
C MET A 55 -8.63 14.07 11.35
N SER A 56 -8.10 12.86 11.46
CA SER A 56 -7.73 12.24 12.75
C SER A 56 -6.46 12.82 13.36
N GLU A 57 -5.38 12.93 12.57
CA GLU A 57 -4.06 13.31 13.09
C GLU A 57 -3.84 14.82 13.16
N TRP A 58 -4.40 15.56 12.20
CA TRP A 58 -4.27 17.00 12.17
C TRP A 58 -5.49 17.75 12.73
N GLY A 59 -6.57 17.03 13.05
CA GLY A 59 -7.82 17.61 13.59
C GLY A 59 -8.55 18.49 12.58
N LEU A 60 -8.39 18.23 11.28
CA LEU A 60 -9.00 19.01 10.22
C LEU A 60 -10.48 18.65 10.04
N THR A 61 -11.30 19.63 9.70
CA THR A 61 -12.61 19.38 9.11
C THR A 61 -12.47 18.72 7.74
N ARG A 62 -13.55 18.13 7.23
CA ARG A 62 -13.54 17.56 5.88
C ARG A 62 -13.11 18.55 4.80
N ALA A 63 -13.60 19.77 4.84
CA ALA A 63 -13.24 20.81 3.85
C ALA A 63 -11.77 21.20 3.92
N GLU A 64 -11.21 21.29 5.14
CA GLU A 64 -9.78 21.54 5.33
C GLU A 64 -8.92 20.36 4.89
N ALA A 65 -9.36 19.11 5.11
CA ALA A 65 -8.69 17.91 4.65
C ALA A 65 -8.68 17.80 3.12
N ASP A 66 -9.79 18.16 2.46
CA ASP A 66 -9.85 18.25 1.00
C ASP A 66 -8.84 19.29 0.47
N GLN A 67 -8.71 20.44 1.14
CA GLN A 67 -7.71 21.46 0.79
C GLN A 67 -6.27 20.99 1.07
N ALA A 68 -6.05 20.28 2.18
CA ALA A 68 -4.75 19.67 2.49
C ALA A 68 -4.33 18.66 1.41
N LEU A 69 -5.28 17.86 0.91
CA LEU A 69 -5.02 16.91 -0.18
C LEU A 69 -4.62 17.62 -1.48
N VAL A 70 -5.22 18.76 -1.81
CA VAL A 70 -4.80 19.59 -2.96
C VAL A 70 -3.33 20.00 -2.79
N TYR A 71 -2.95 20.54 -1.63
CA TYR A 71 -1.58 20.95 -1.35
C TYR A 71 -0.58 19.78 -1.33
N TYR A 72 -0.98 18.64 -0.77
CA TYR A 72 -0.20 17.41 -0.84
C TYR A 72 0.08 17.00 -2.29
N ARG A 73 -0.95 17.00 -3.14
CA ARG A 73 -0.86 16.62 -4.56
C ARG A 73 -0.01 17.56 -5.39
N GLU A 74 0.14 18.84 -5.04
CA GLU A 74 1.03 19.79 -5.69
C GLU A 74 2.50 19.29 -5.69
N HIS A 75 2.95 18.74 -4.57
CA HIS A 75 4.30 18.17 -4.46
C HIS A 75 4.34 16.71 -4.93
N PHE A 76 3.42 15.89 -4.39
CA PHE A 76 3.44 14.45 -4.62
C PHE A 76 3.27 14.09 -6.10
N GLY A 77 2.36 14.73 -6.80
CA GLY A 77 2.07 14.46 -8.21
C GLY A 77 3.20 14.79 -9.19
N THR A 78 4.17 15.60 -8.76
CA THR A 78 5.31 16.04 -9.59
C THR A 78 6.62 15.37 -9.16
N LYS A 79 7.06 15.60 -7.93
CA LYS A 79 8.35 15.13 -7.40
C LYS A 79 8.18 13.91 -6.49
N GLY A 80 7.30 14.02 -5.50
CA GLY A 80 7.15 13.04 -4.43
C GLY A 80 6.80 11.64 -4.91
N LEU A 81 6.16 11.52 -6.08
CA LEU A 81 5.84 10.23 -6.67
C LEU A 81 7.09 9.37 -6.91
N PHE A 82 8.22 10.00 -7.24
CA PHE A 82 9.50 9.35 -7.57
C PHE A 82 10.56 9.50 -6.46
N GLU A 83 10.26 10.26 -5.41
CA GLU A 83 11.00 10.25 -4.14
C GLU A 83 10.59 8.98 -3.35
N ASN A 84 10.91 7.82 -3.91
CA ASN A 84 10.45 6.50 -3.51
C ASN A 84 11.55 5.47 -3.85
N VAL A 85 11.65 4.38 -3.12
CA VAL A 85 12.71 3.37 -3.32
C VAL A 85 12.09 1.96 -3.24
N PRO A 86 12.27 1.10 -4.26
CA PRO A 86 11.90 -0.30 -4.14
C PRO A 86 12.68 -1.00 -3.01
N TYR A 87 12.03 -1.85 -2.23
CA TYR A 87 12.74 -2.65 -1.24
C TYR A 87 13.82 -3.51 -1.90
N ALA A 88 15.00 -3.57 -1.27
CA ALA A 88 16.14 -4.30 -1.83
C ALA A 88 15.79 -5.77 -2.09
N GLY A 89 15.95 -6.23 -3.34
CA GLY A 89 15.65 -7.59 -3.75
C GLY A 89 14.18 -7.86 -4.11
N ILE A 90 13.28 -6.85 -4.06
CA ILE A 90 11.86 -7.06 -4.37
C ILE A 90 11.66 -7.57 -5.80
N GLY A 91 12.38 -7.05 -6.78
CA GLY A 91 12.29 -7.50 -8.17
C GLY A 91 12.64 -8.99 -8.33
N ASP A 92 13.69 -9.45 -7.68
CA ASP A 92 14.11 -10.86 -7.69
C ASP A 92 13.07 -11.75 -6.99
N CYS A 93 12.50 -11.28 -5.87
CA CYS A 93 11.43 -11.97 -5.17
C CYS A 93 10.21 -12.15 -6.06
N LEU A 94 9.72 -11.09 -6.70
CA LEU A 94 8.58 -11.14 -7.63
C LEU A 94 8.83 -12.07 -8.82
N ALA A 95 10.04 -12.02 -9.40
CA ALA A 95 10.43 -12.92 -10.48
C ALA A 95 10.38 -14.41 -10.05
N GLN A 96 10.89 -14.72 -8.85
CA GLN A 96 10.85 -16.07 -8.30
C GLN A 96 9.43 -16.57 -8.01
N LEU A 97 8.55 -15.71 -7.52
CA LEU A 97 7.14 -16.04 -7.28
C LEU A 97 6.41 -16.35 -8.60
N LYS A 98 6.61 -15.53 -9.64
CA LYS A 98 6.08 -15.81 -10.99
C LYS A 98 6.64 -17.11 -11.56
N ALA A 99 7.92 -17.36 -11.43
CA ALA A 99 8.55 -18.62 -11.90
C ALA A 99 8.00 -19.86 -11.16
N ALA A 100 7.54 -19.68 -9.91
CA ALA A 100 6.85 -20.72 -9.15
C ALA A 100 5.37 -20.92 -9.57
N GLY A 101 4.86 -20.13 -10.52
CA GLY A 101 3.50 -20.25 -11.05
C GLY A 101 2.43 -19.39 -10.35
N LEU A 102 2.83 -18.49 -9.43
CA LEU A 102 1.92 -17.56 -8.81
C LEU A 102 1.56 -16.41 -9.75
N ARG A 103 0.29 -15.99 -9.74
CA ARG A 103 -0.18 -14.78 -10.42
C ARG A 103 -0.14 -13.62 -9.43
N LEU A 104 0.54 -12.54 -9.80
CA LEU A 104 0.77 -11.41 -8.92
C LEU A 104 -0.08 -10.22 -9.36
N TYR A 105 -0.68 -9.54 -8.40
CA TYR A 105 -1.52 -8.37 -8.58
C TYR A 105 -1.13 -7.31 -7.56
N VAL A 106 -1.43 -6.05 -7.84
CA VAL A 106 -1.34 -4.99 -6.83
C VAL A 106 -2.75 -4.62 -6.36
N ALA A 107 -2.93 -4.46 -5.05
CA ALA A 107 -4.16 -3.98 -4.42
C ALA A 107 -3.80 -2.92 -3.36
N THR A 108 -3.89 -1.63 -3.72
CA THR A 108 -3.41 -0.52 -2.90
C THR A 108 -4.44 0.58 -2.71
N SER A 109 -4.44 1.22 -1.53
CA SER A 109 -5.24 2.43 -1.27
C SER A 109 -4.73 3.67 -2.01
N LYS A 110 -3.53 3.59 -2.60
CA LYS A 110 -3.02 4.65 -3.48
C LYS A 110 -3.83 4.72 -4.79
N PRO A 111 -4.07 5.92 -5.37
CA PRO A 111 -4.74 6.04 -6.66
C PRO A 111 -4.06 5.23 -7.76
N GLU A 112 -4.85 4.43 -8.48
CA GLU A 112 -4.38 3.50 -9.50
C GLU A 112 -3.47 4.16 -10.56
N PRO A 113 -3.79 5.35 -11.13
CA PRO A 113 -2.91 6.00 -12.10
C PRO A 113 -1.53 6.38 -11.54
N LEU A 114 -1.45 6.69 -10.23
CA LEU A 114 -0.18 7.01 -9.56
C LEU A 114 0.61 5.74 -9.28
N SER A 115 -0.07 4.66 -8.90
CA SER A 115 0.53 3.35 -8.66
C SER A 115 1.17 2.78 -9.92
N LEU A 116 0.47 2.87 -11.05
CA LEU A 116 1.01 2.47 -12.36
C LEU A 116 2.30 3.22 -12.70
N ARG A 117 2.32 4.55 -12.52
CA ARG A 117 3.52 5.37 -12.79
C ARG A 117 4.72 4.99 -11.91
N ILE A 118 4.49 4.64 -10.64
CA ILE A 118 5.54 4.17 -9.73
C ILE A 118 6.09 2.82 -10.21
N LEU A 119 5.20 1.87 -10.49
CA LEU A 119 5.58 0.52 -10.92
C LEU A 119 6.31 0.52 -12.26
N GLU A 120 5.90 1.38 -13.21
CA GLU A 120 6.61 1.59 -14.48
C GLU A 120 7.99 2.19 -14.26
N HIS A 121 8.09 3.26 -13.44
CA HIS A 121 9.35 3.96 -13.18
C HIS A 121 10.44 3.03 -12.61
N PHE A 122 10.04 2.09 -11.74
CA PHE A 122 10.96 1.14 -11.11
C PHE A 122 11.05 -0.21 -11.83
N ASP A 123 10.49 -0.34 -13.04
CA ASP A 123 10.47 -1.57 -13.84
C ASP A 123 9.85 -2.78 -13.08
N LEU A 124 8.88 -2.50 -12.20
CA LEU A 124 8.16 -3.52 -11.42
C LEU A 124 6.84 -3.95 -12.09
N LEU A 125 6.23 -3.11 -12.93
CA LEU A 125 4.92 -3.38 -13.53
C LEU A 125 4.88 -4.71 -14.29
N LYS A 126 5.99 -5.11 -14.92
CA LYS A 126 6.13 -6.35 -15.68
C LYS A 126 5.88 -7.65 -14.90
N TYR A 127 5.92 -7.58 -13.58
CA TYR A 127 5.65 -8.74 -12.72
C TYR A 127 4.17 -8.94 -12.43
N PHE A 128 3.34 -7.94 -12.60
CA PHE A 128 1.93 -7.95 -12.21
C PHE A 128 1.01 -8.19 -13.40
N GLU A 129 -0.03 -9.00 -13.19
CA GLU A 129 -1.10 -9.23 -14.18
C GLU A 129 -2.01 -7.99 -14.28
N ALA A 130 -2.27 -7.34 -13.14
CA ALA A 130 -3.06 -6.12 -13.06
C ALA A 130 -2.79 -5.33 -11.76
N VAL A 131 -3.25 -4.07 -11.76
CA VAL A 131 -3.15 -3.15 -10.63
C VAL A 131 -4.55 -2.66 -10.28
N ALA A 132 -4.97 -2.86 -9.03
CA ALA A 132 -6.16 -2.27 -8.44
C ALA A 132 -5.75 -1.20 -7.45
N GLY A 133 -6.24 0.01 -7.62
CA GLY A 133 -5.98 1.13 -6.74
C GLY A 133 -7.25 1.89 -6.38
N SER A 134 -7.16 2.89 -5.52
CA SER A 134 -8.24 3.85 -5.35
C SER A 134 -8.43 4.70 -6.62
N THR A 135 -9.51 5.47 -6.66
CA THR A 135 -9.74 6.42 -7.74
C THR A 135 -9.20 7.80 -7.38
N MET A 136 -8.95 8.65 -8.39
CA MET A 136 -8.44 10.03 -8.15
C MET A 136 -9.45 10.95 -7.48
N ASP A 137 -10.72 10.59 -7.50
CA ASP A 137 -11.85 11.29 -6.87
C ASP A 137 -12.19 10.75 -5.47
N GLU A 138 -11.24 10.03 -4.83
CA GLU A 138 -11.35 9.51 -3.47
C GLU A 138 -12.50 8.49 -3.26
N GLN A 139 -12.87 7.77 -4.30
CA GLN A 139 -13.73 6.60 -4.18
C GLN A 139 -12.89 5.33 -4.08
N ARG A 140 -13.45 4.26 -3.48
CA ARG A 140 -12.73 2.99 -3.28
C ARG A 140 -11.37 3.20 -2.57
N THR A 141 -11.37 3.99 -1.48
CA THR A 141 -10.13 4.32 -0.75
C THR A 141 -9.78 3.29 0.32
N LYS A 142 -10.77 2.58 0.85
CA LYS A 142 -10.56 1.56 1.87
C LYS A 142 -9.97 0.29 1.26
N LYS A 143 -9.02 -0.31 1.93
CA LYS A 143 -8.35 -1.52 1.44
C LYS A 143 -9.34 -2.65 1.11
N GLY A 144 -10.37 -2.86 1.94
CA GLY A 144 -11.41 -3.88 1.67
C GLY A 144 -12.15 -3.64 0.35
N GLU A 145 -12.46 -2.38 0.02
CA GLU A 145 -13.12 -2.00 -1.24
C GLU A 145 -12.22 -2.25 -2.46
N VAL A 146 -10.91 -1.98 -2.31
CA VAL A 146 -9.91 -2.25 -3.37
C VAL A 146 -9.76 -3.73 -3.60
N ILE A 147 -9.67 -4.53 -2.53
CA ILE A 147 -9.59 -5.99 -2.62
C ILE A 147 -10.85 -6.56 -3.27
N ALA A 148 -12.05 -6.14 -2.84
CA ALA A 148 -13.32 -6.57 -3.44
C ALA A 148 -13.36 -6.29 -4.95
N TYR A 149 -12.94 -5.08 -5.34
CA TYR A 149 -12.83 -4.70 -6.75
C TYR A 149 -11.84 -5.59 -7.51
N ALA A 150 -10.68 -5.91 -6.93
CA ALA A 150 -9.69 -6.77 -7.57
C ALA A 150 -10.22 -8.20 -7.76
N LEU A 151 -10.89 -8.77 -6.74
CA LEU A 151 -11.47 -10.10 -6.80
C LEU A 151 -12.54 -10.19 -7.90
N ASP A 152 -13.44 -9.22 -7.95
CA ASP A 152 -14.53 -9.19 -8.94
C ASP A 152 -13.99 -8.94 -10.36
N THR A 153 -13.18 -7.88 -10.54
CA THR A 153 -12.71 -7.45 -11.87
C THR A 153 -11.78 -8.47 -12.52
N TYR A 154 -10.94 -9.14 -11.74
CA TYR A 154 -9.96 -10.10 -12.25
C TYR A 154 -10.43 -11.56 -12.08
N ALA A 155 -11.65 -11.78 -11.64
CA ALA A 155 -12.27 -13.09 -11.41
C ALA A 155 -11.37 -14.01 -10.54
N LEU A 156 -10.93 -13.50 -9.39
CA LEU A 156 -10.06 -14.23 -8.47
C LEU A 156 -10.88 -14.96 -7.43
N ASP A 157 -10.59 -16.25 -7.22
CA ASP A 157 -11.20 -17.03 -6.14
C ASP A 157 -10.58 -16.61 -4.79
N PRO A 158 -11.37 -16.11 -3.82
CA PRO A 158 -10.86 -15.74 -2.49
C PRO A 158 -10.14 -16.90 -1.79
N SER A 159 -10.57 -18.15 -1.96
CA SER A 159 -9.97 -19.32 -1.32
C SER A 159 -8.56 -19.65 -1.85
N GLU A 160 -8.20 -19.14 -3.03
CA GLU A 160 -6.91 -19.33 -3.70
C GLU A 160 -6.08 -18.03 -3.75
N THR A 161 -6.55 -16.98 -3.06
CA THR A 161 -5.95 -15.64 -3.07
C THR A 161 -5.46 -15.25 -1.68
N VAL A 162 -4.31 -14.59 -1.61
CA VAL A 162 -3.74 -14.06 -0.37
C VAL A 162 -3.37 -12.58 -0.55
N MET A 163 -3.58 -11.78 0.51
CA MET A 163 -3.07 -10.40 0.58
C MET A 163 -1.70 -10.38 1.23
N VAL A 164 -0.80 -9.53 0.74
CA VAL A 164 0.50 -9.20 1.33
C VAL A 164 0.53 -7.70 1.58
N GLY A 165 0.72 -7.30 2.82
CA GLY A 165 0.76 -5.89 3.19
C GLY A 165 1.46 -5.66 4.52
N ASP A 166 1.75 -4.41 4.83
CA ASP A 166 2.52 -4.02 6.01
C ASP A 166 1.69 -3.34 7.10
N ARG A 167 0.38 -3.05 6.85
CA ARG A 167 -0.47 -2.36 7.82
C ARG A 167 -1.71 -3.17 8.19
N LYS A 168 -2.28 -2.84 9.37
CA LYS A 168 -3.56 -3.42 9.82
C LYS A 168 -4.69 -3.30 8.78
N HIS A 169 -4.65 -2.27 7.94
CA HIS A 169 -5.65 -2.04 6.90
C HIS A 169 -5.67 -3.15 5.86
N ASP A 170 -4.50 -3.70 5.51
CA ASP A 170 -4.37 -4.84 4.61
C ASP A 170 -4.98 -6.10 5.22
N VAL A 171 -4.68 -6.35 6.49
CA VAL A 171 -5.20 -7.50 7.23
C VAL A 171 -6.71 -7.43 7.39
N ILE A 172 -7.24 -6.25 7.78
CA ILE A 172 -8.67 -6.04 7.96
C ILE A 172 -9.39 -6.17 6.62
N GLY A 173 -8.90 -5.50 5.57
CA GLY A 173 -9.49 -5.55 4.24
C GLY A 173 -9.46 -6.94 3.61
N ALA A 174 -8.39 -7.72 3.82
CA ALA A 174 -8.31 -9.11 3.41
C ALA A 174 -9.39 -9.96 4.11
N ARG A 175 -9.51 -9.84 5.44
CA ARG A 175 -10.50 -10.59 6.22
C ARG A 175 -11.94 -10.25 5.82
N GLU A 176 -12.25 -8.98 5.54
CA GLU A 176 -13.58 -8.54 5.06
C GLU A 176 -13.98 -9.23 3.76
N ASN A 177 -12.99 -9.66 2.97
CA ASN A 177 -13.16 -10.33 1.68
C ASN A 177 -12.89 -11.86 1.74
N GLY A 178 -12.71 -12.43 2.92
CA GLY A 178 -12.49 -13.86 3.10
C GLY A 178 -11.09 -14.34 2.70
N LEU A 179 -10.10 -13.44 2.61
CA LEU A 179 -8.72 -13.75 2.30
C LEU A 179 -7.88 -13.87 3.57
N ASP A 180 -6.85 -14.72 3.52
CA ASP A 180 -5.73 -14.60 4.45
C ASP A 180 -4.87 -13.38 4.10
N CYS A 181 -4.16 -12.84 5.10
CA CYS A 181 -3.16 -11.80 4.91
C CYS A 181 -1.82 -12.23 5.53
N ILE A 182 -0.74 -12.12 4.76
CA ILE A 182 0.64 -12.22 5.25
C ILE A 182 1.12 -10.80 5.52
N GLY A 183 1.39 -10.51 6.80
CA GLY A 183 1.95 -9.22 7.21
C GLY A 183 3.46 -9.18 7.00
N VAL A 184 4.00 -8.12 6.40
CA VAL A 184 5.43 -7.91 6.27
C VAL A 184 5.94 -6.93 7.33
N LEU A 185 7.07 -7.26 7.98
CA LEU A 185 7.61 -6.51 9.11
C LEU A 185 8.70 -5.50 8.71
N TYR A 186 9.04 -5.43 7.45
CA TYR A 186 10.01 -4.46 6.93
C TYR A 186 9.37 -3.14 6.47
N GLY A 187 8.03 -3.04 6.53
CA GLY A 187 7.25 -1.84 6.26
C GLY A 187 7.00 -0.98 7.51
N TYR A 188 5.86 -0.31 7.58
CA TYR A 188 5.52 0.68 8.61
C TYR A 188 4.70 0.12 9.77
N GLY A 189 4.04 -1.02 9.60
CA GLY A 189 3.26 -1.68 10.64
C GLY A 189 4.13 -2.47 11.63
N SER A 190 3.79 -2.43 12.92
CA SER A 190 4.47 -3.24 13.91
C SER A 190 3.94 -4.68 13.93
N ARG A 191 4.73 -5.59 14.51
CA ARG A 191 4.29 -6.97 14.77
C ARG A 191 2.99 -7.00 15.57
N GLU A 192 2.89 -6.14 16.59
CA GLU A 192 1.71 -6.02 17.46
C GLU A 192 0.50 -5.55 16.66
N GLU A 193 0.64 -4.55 15.80
CA GLU A 193 -0.41 -4.04 14.90
C GLU A 193 -0.96 -5.16 14.01
N LEU A 194 -0.07 -5.85 13.30
CA LEU A 194 -0.44 -6.89 12.35
C LEU A 194 -1.04 -8.12 13.05
N THR A 195 -0.47 -8.53 14.18
CA THR A 195 -1.00 -9.67 14.96
C THR A 195 -2.37 -9.34 15.56
N ALA A 196 -2.54 -8.15 16.12
CA ALA A 196 -3.83 -7.71 16.68
C ALA A 196 -4.93 -7.60 15.61
N ALA A 197 -4.56 -7.23 14.37
CA ALA A 197 -5.47 -7.21 13.23
C ALA A 197 -5.86 -8.62 12.75
N GLY A 198 -5.10 -9.66 13.09
CA GLY A 198 -5.35 -11.05 12.73
C GLY A 198 -4.63 -11.53 11.48
N ALA A 199 -3.40 -11.04 11.22
CA ALA A 199 -2.56 -11.57 10.14
C ALA A 199 -2.38 -13.09 10.27
N ALA A 200 -2.57 -13.83 9.17
CA ALA A 200 -2.46 -15.28 9.13
C ALA A 200 -1.00 -15.76 9.31
N ALA A 201 -0.05 -14.95 8.84
CA ALA A 201 1.38 -15.17 9.04
C ALA A 201 2.11 -13.81 9.01
N LEU A 202 3.34 -13.80 9.52
CA LEU A 202 4.23 -12.63 9.45
C LEU A 202 5.54 -13.04 8.78
N ALA A 203 6.05 -12.18 7.92
CA ALA A 203 7.34 -12.33 7.26
C ALA A 203 8.27 -11.19 7.68
N ALA A 204 9.45 -11.51 8.22
CA ALA A 204 10.42 -10.52 8.62
C ALA A 204 11.16 -9.92 7.42
N ASP A 205 11.30 -10.68 6.35
CA ASP A 205 11.99 -10.29 5.12
C ASP A 205 11.38 -10.96 3.88
N LEU A 206 11.92 -10.64 2.70
CA LEU A 206 11.47 -11.19 1.41
C LEU A 206 11.73 -12.70 1.27
N GLY A 207 12.72 -13.23 1.97
CA GLY A 207 13.02 -14.67 1.98
C GLY A 207 11.93 -15.45 2.70
N GLU A 208 11.55 -15.02 3.90
CA GLU A 208 10.43 -15.60 4.65
C GLU A 208 9.10 -15.43 3.89
N LEU A 209 8.85 -14.25 3.30
CA LEU A 209 7.66 -14.03 2.48
C LEU A 209 7.59 -15.02 1.31
N SER A 210 8.69 -15.17 0.59
CA SER A 210 8.76 -16.13 -0.53
C SER A 210 8.54 -17.57 -0.10
N ALA A 211 9.07 -17.97 1.07
CA ALA A 211 8.85 -19.30 1.63
C ALA A 211 7.38 -19.57 1.99
N LEU A 212 6.74 -18.60 2.66
CA LEU A 212 5.31 -18.67 3.04
C LEU A 212 4.39 -18.78 1.80
N LEU A 213 4.68 -18.03 0.74
CA LEU A 213 3.86 -18.03 -0.48
C LEU A 213 4.03 -19.29 -1.32
N LYS A 214 5.17 -20.01 -1.20
CA LYS A 214 5.46 -21.23 -1.93
C LYS A 214 5.12 -22.52 -1.17
N SER A 215 4.71 -22.42 0.11
CA SER A 215 4.35 -23.56 0.97
C SER A 215 3.06 -24.32 0.59
#